data_ba37c83f9d966d43371e4b84fecaf3be
#
_entry.id   ba37c83f9d966d43371e4b84fecaf3be
#
_cell.length_a   1.000
_cell.length_b   1.000
_cell.length_c   1.000
_cell.angle_alpha   90.00
_cell.angle_beta   90.00
_cell.angle_gamma   90.00
#
_symmetry.space_group_name_H-M   'P 1'
#
loop_
_entity.id
_entity.type
_entity.pdbx_description
1 polymer ?
#
loop_
_entity_poly.entity_id
_entity_poly.type
_entity_poly.pdbx_seq_one_letter_code
_entity_poly.pdbx_strand_id
1 'polypeptide(L)' 'MRSKSPELMNQICKYTEQYYLQNGHSPSTTKIAEAVGISRGTAYKYLVEMADRGMIEYDGQEIQTPVT' A
#
# COMPACT_ATOMS: atom_id res chain seq x y z
N MET A 1 -14.91 15.25 7.30
CA MET A 1 -14.46 14.68 6.64
C MET A 1 -14.25 13.34 6.85
N ARG A 2 -13.96 12.63 6.21
CA ARG A 2 -13.85 11.42 6.40
C ARG A 2 -12.56 10.92 6.48
N SER A 3 -12.30 10.10 7.32
CA SER A 3 -11.00 9.50 7.40
C SER A 3 -10.83 8.52 6.28
N LYS A 4 -9.67 7.87 6.22
CA LYS A 4 -9.38 6.93 5.18
C LYS A 4 -10.23 5.69 5.32
N SER A 5 -10.59 5.11 4.20
CA SER A 5 -11.47 3.96 4.18
C SER A 5 -10.71 2.70 4.56
N PRO A 6 -11.17 1.96 5.57
CA PRO A 6 -10.51 0.68 5.90
C PRO A 6 -10.60 -0.31 4.76
N GLU A 7 -11.65 -0.23 3.98
CA GLU A 7 -11.83 -1.10 2.85
C GLU A 7 -10.75 -0.89 1.81
N LEU A 8 -10.42 0.37 1.54
CA LEU A 8 -9.37 0.69 0.59
C LEU A 8 -8.01 0.26 1.13
N MET A 9 -7.80 0.42 2.42
CA MET A 9 -6.57 -0.05 3.04
C MET A 9 -6.41 -1.55 2.85
N ASN A 10 -7.49 -2.30 3.01
CA ASN A 10 -7.45 -3.73 2.80
C ASN A 10 -7.12 -4.09 1.37
N GLN A 11 -7.67 -3.34 0.42
CA GLN A 11 -7.38 -3.58 -0.99
C GLN A 11 -5.91 -3.33 -1.30
N ILE A 12 -5.37 -2.25 -0.75
CA ILE A 12 -3.96 -1.93 -0.96
C ILE A 12 -3.08 -3.02 -0.35
N CYS A 13 -3.40 -3.43 0.86
CA CYS A 13 -2.63 -4.46 1.55
C CYS A 13 -2.64 -5.77 0.78
N LYS A 14 -3.81 -6.19 0.33
CA LYS A 14 -3.94 -7.40 -0.43
C LYS A 14 -3.17 -7.36 -1.73
N TYR A 15 -3.29 -6.25 -2.44
CA TYR A 15 -2.59 -6.09 -3.71
C TYR A 15 -1.08 -6.14 -3.48
N THR A 16 -0.60 -5.45 -2.45
CA THR A 16 0.82 -5.40 -2.16
C THR A 16 1.35 -6.80 -1.84
N GLU A 17 0.60 -7.53 -1.04
CA GLU A 17 1.00 -8.87 -0.66
C GLU A 17 1.07 -9.80 -1.86
N GLN A 18 0.04 -9.78 -2.69
CA GLN A 18 0.01 -10.63 -3.86
C GLN A 18 1.10 -10.28 -4.86
N TYR A 19 1.34 -8.99 -5.03
CA TYR A 19 2.38 -8.54 -5.94
C TYR A 19 3.74 -9.04 -5.45
N TYR A 20 3.98 -8.95 -4.15
CA TYR A 20 5.23 -9.40 -3.56
C TYR A 20 5.44 -10.90 -3.80
N LEU A 21 4.39 -11.67 -3.60
CA LEU A 21 4.48 -13.11 -3.77
C LEU A 21 4.75 -13.49 -5.23
N GLN A 22 4.22 -12.72 -6.15
CA GLN A 22 4.39 -13.03 -7.57
C GLN A 22 5.69 -12.51 -8.14
N ASN A 23 6.16 -11.38 -7.65
CA ASN A 23 7.29 -10.69 -8.26
C ASN A 23 8.54 -10.63 -7.39
N GLY A 24 8.44 -11.00 -6.14
CA GLY A 24 9.58 -10.99 -5.24
C GLY A 24 9.93 -9.62 -4.69
N HIS A 25 9.12 -8.61 -4.97
CA HIS A 25 9.34 -7.27 -4.44
C HIS A 25 8.01 -6.54 -4.39
N SER A 26 7.97 -5.46 -3.64
CA SER A 26 6.75 -4.70 -3.46
C SER A 26 6.48 -3.79 -4.65
N PRO A 27 5.21 -3.47 -4.91
CA PRO A 27 4.87 -2.56 -6.00
C PRO A 27 5.19 -1.13 -5.63
N SER A 28 5.34 -0.28 -6.64
CA SER A 28 5.53 1.13 -6.41
C SER A 28 4.20 1.80 -6.05
N THR A 29 4.28 3.01 -5.51
CA THR A 29 3.09 3.77 -5.19
C THR A 29 2.22 3.96 -6.42
N THR A 30 2.84 4.21 -7.57
CA THR A 30 2.11 4.40 -8.81
C THR A 30 1.33 3.15 -9.20
N LYS A 31 1.97 1.99 -9.06
CA LYS A 31 1.29 0.75 -9.40
C LYS A 31 0.11 0.49 -8.47
N ILE A 32 0.27 0.77 -7.20
CA ILE A 32 -0.82 0.60 -6.25
C ILE A 32 -1.97 1.53 -6.60
N ALA A 33 -1.66 2.79 -6.89
CA ALA A 33 -2.69 3.77 -7.24
C ALA A 33 -3.49 3.31 -8.45
N GLU A 34 -2.80 2.82 -9.45
CA GLU A 34 -3.47 2.34 -10.66
C GLU A 34 -4.31 1.11 -10.40
N ALA A 35 -3.79 0.21 -9.58
CA ALA A 35 -4.50 -1.03 -9.31
C ALA A 35 -5.79 -0.81 -8.54
N VAL A 36 -5.80 0.13 -7.60
CA VAL A 36 -6.99 0.36 -6.80
C VAL A 36 -7.81 1.55 -7.29
N GLY A 37 -7.33 2.25 -8.32
CA GLY A 37 -8.12 3.31 -8.94
C GLY A 37 -8.13 4.62 -8.19
N ILE A 38 -7.02 4.98 -7.57
CA ILE A 38 -6.91 6.24 -6.84
C ILE A 38 -5.70 7.00 -7.35
N SER A 39 -5.59 8.26 -6.96
CA SER A 39 -4.45 9.06 -7.36
C SER A 39 -3.22 8.64 -6.59
N ARG A 40 -2.06 8.95 -7.13
CA ARG A 40 -0.80 8.61 -6.48
C ARG A 40 -0.66 9.29 -5.13
N GLY A 41 -1.08 10.54 -5.05
CA GLY A 41 -1.02 11.25 -3.78
C GLY A 41 -1.89 10.59 -2.72
N THR A 42 -3.07 10.14 -3.11
CA THR A 42 -3.96 9.44 -2.18
C THR A 42 -3.35 8.12 -1.76
N ALA A 43 -2.77 7.38 -2.71
CA ALA A 43 -2.12 6.12 -2.39
C ALA A 43 -0.99 6.33 -1.39
N TYR A 44 -0.20 7.38 -1.60
CA TYR A 44 0.89 7.68 -0.70
C TYR A 44 0.38 7.92 0.72
N LYS A 45 -0.71 8.67 0.85
CA LYS A 45 -1.26 8.95 2.17
C LYS A 45 -1.73 7.67 2.85
N TYR A 46 -2.35 6.79 2.09
CA TYR A 46 -2.78 5.51 2.65
C TYR A 46 -1.60 4.67 3.10
N LEU A 47 -0.52 4.67 2.30
CA LEU A 47 0.65 3.87 2.64
C LEU A 47 1.32 4.39 3.91
N VAL A 48 1.39 5.70 4.06
CA VAL A 48 1.97 6.28 5.27
C VAL A 48 1.13 5.90 6.48
N GLU A 49 -0.19 5.95 6.35
CA GLU A 49 -1.07 5.58 7.45
C GLU A 49 -0.90 4.11 7.80
N MET A 50 -0.83 3.25 6.79
CA MET A 50 -0.69 1.82 7.03
C MET A 50 0.65 1.49 7.66
N ALA A 51 1.70 2.19 7.24
CA ALA A 51 3.02 2.00 7.85
C ALA A 51 3.01 2.44 9.31
N ASP A 52 2.30 3.53 9.59
CA ASP A 52 2.19 4.04 10.94
C ASP A 52 1.47 3.06 11.85
N ARG A 53 0.54 2.29 11.29
CA ARG A 53 -0.19 1.29 12.03
C ARG A 53 0.53 -0.05 12.09
N GLY A 54 1.66 -0.17 11.44
CA GLY A 54 2.41 -1.41 11.44
C GLY A 54 1.88 -2.45 10.47
N MET A 55 1.02 -2.08 9.56
CA MET A 55 0.48 -3.02 8.58
C MET A 55 1.47 -3.34 7.49
N ILE A 56 2.33 -2.38 7.14
CA ILE A 56 3.36 -2.54 6.13
C ILE A 56 4.58 -1.75 6.54
N GLU A 57 5.69 -1.98 5.86
CA GLU A 57 6.88 -1.17 6.01
C GLU A 57 7.05 -0.32 4.78
N TYR A 58 7.20 0.97 4.97
CA TYR A 58 7.27 1.90 3.85
C TYR A 58 8.33 2.95 4.17
N ASP A 59 9.37 3.01 3.37
CA ASP A 59 10.47 3.93 3.62
C ASP A 59 10.46 5.12 2.67
N GLY A 60 9.35 5.36 2.02
CA GLY A 60 9.22 6.50 1.13
C GLY A 60 9.43 6.18 -0.33
N GLN A 61 10.00 5.05 -0.63
CA GLN A 61 10.23 4.64 -2.00
C GLN A 61 9.72 3.25 -2.30
N GLU A 62 9.95 2.34 -1.41
CA GLU A 62 9.51 0.97 -1.58
C GLU A 62 8.61 0.57 -0.45
N ILE A 63 7.63 -0.25 -0.75
CA ILE A 63 6.74 -0.77 0.24
C ILE A 63 7.17 -2.19 0.54
N GLN A 64 7.25 -2.51 1.82
CA GLN A 64 7.60 -3.85 2.22
C GLN A 64 6.53 -4.34 3.17
N THR A 65 6.02 -5.53 2.92
CA THR A 65 5.09 -6.12 3.86
C THR A 65 5.88 -6.70 5.01
N PRO A 66 5.32 -6.68 6.22
CA PRO A 66 6.03 -7.21 7.37
C PRO A 66 6.01 -8.73 7.38
N VAL A 67 6.59 -9.30 6.37
CA VAL A 67 6.68 -10.74 6.25
C VAL A 67 8.06 -11.15 6.72
N THR A 68 8.12 -12.07 7.58
CA THR A 68 9.41 -12.56 8.03
C THR A 68 9.71 -13.91 7.50
#